data_423d349cf74287d69cc6511a7efb7bd1
#
_entry.id   423d349cf74287d69cc6511a7efb7bd1
#
_cell.length_a   1.000
_cell.length_b   1.000
_cell.length_c   1.000
_cell.angle_alpha   90.00
_cell.angle_beta   90.00
_cell.angle_gamma   90.00
#
_symmetry.space_group_name_H-M   'P 1'
#
loop_
_entity.id
_entity.type
_entity.pdbx_description
1 polymer ?
#
loop_
_entity_poly.entity_id
_entity_poly.type
_entity_poly.pdbx_seq_one_letter_code
_entity_poly.pdbx_strand_id
1 'polypeptide(L)'
;RFNYLCAFNVKWCSFDLSVIKKIFLESNELERYRVRKGDLLICEGGDVGRAAIWESDDEIYYQNALHRVRFKDVINQYFFLYVLQYYKSLGMIDDVSGGVTIKHFTQNSMKKLCFPLPPIKEQRRIVSVINQHNTILDSISANL
;
A
#
# COMPACT_ATOMS: atom_id res chain seq x y z
N ARG A 1 -18.53 -9.85 -14.21
CA ARG A 1 -17.79 -10.17 -12.96
C ARG A 1 -16.33 -9.81 -13.17
N PHE A 2 -15.76 -9.08 -12.24
CA PHE A 2 -14.39 -8.54 -12.30
C PHE A 2 -13.52 -9.14 -11.20
N ASN A 3 -12.26 -9.38 -11.49
CA ASN A 3 -11.28 -9.77 -10.48
C ASN A 3 -11.05 -8.62 -9.49
N TYR A 4 -10.96 -8.93 -8.20
CA TYR A 4 -10.70 -7.89 -7.20
C TYR A 4 -9.72 -8.33 -6.12
N LEU A 5 -9.03 -7.33 -5.58
CA LEU A 5 -8.13 -7.44 -4.44
C LEU A 5 -8.87 -7.09 -3.15
N CYS A 6 -8.59 -7.86 -2.11
CA CYS A 6 -9.01 -7.56 -0.74
C CYS A 6 -7.77 -7.55 0.19
N ALA A 7 -7.96 -7.23 1.45
CA ALA A 7 -6.84 -7.12 2.42
C ALA A 7 -5.96 -8.39 2.48
N PHE A 8 -6.54 -9.57 2.24
CA PHE A 8 -5.81 -10.84 2.19
C PHE A 8 -4.72 -10.85 1.10
N ASN A 9 -4.99 -10.25 -0.06
CA ASN A 9 -4.08 -10.22 -1.18
C ASN A 9 -2.88 -9.27 -0.99
N VAL A 10 -3.04 -8.23 -0.14
CA VAL A 10 -1.98 -7.25 0.10
C VAL A 10 -1.00 -7.80 1.12
N LYS A 11 0.28 -7.87 0.76
CA LYS A 11 1.42 -8.10 1.65
C LYS A 11 2.25 -6.83 1.71
N TRP A 12 3.24 -6.75 2.59
CA TRP A 12 4.17 -5.63 2.54
C TRP A 12 4.96 -5.66 1.23
N CYS A 13 4.85 -4.59 0.45
CA CYS A 13 5.54 -4.37 -0.83
C CYS A 13 5.19 -5.37 -1.95
N SER A 14 4.19 -6.23 -1.78
CA SER A 14 3.82 -7.24 -2.78
C SER A 14 2.36 -7.67 -2.68
N PHE A 15 1.91 -8.47 -3.64
CA PHE A 15 0.56 -9.05 -3.64
C PHE A 15 0.64 -10.57 -3.72
N ASP A 16 -0.21 -11.22 -2.94
CA ASP A 16 -0.48 -12.64 -3.07
C ASP A 16 -1.69 -12.82 -4.01
N LEU A 17 -1.43 -13.26 -5.22
CA LEU A 17 -2.43 -13.47 -6.26
C LEU A 17 -2.84 -14.94 -6.41
N SER A 18 -2.42 -15.81 -5.51
CA SER A 18 -2.75 -17.25 -5.55
C SER A 18 -4.26 -17.50 -5.48
N VAL A 19 -5.00 -16.63 -4.82
CA VAL A 19 -6.46 -16.67 -4.75
C VAL A 19 -7.03 -15.30 -5.09
N ILE A 20 -7.65 -15.18 -6.25
CA ILE A 20 -8.33 -13.97 -6.71
C ILE A 20 -9.85 -14.21 -6.73
N LYS A 21 -10.56 -13.36 -6.01
CA LYS A 21 -12.03 -13.40 -5.97
C LYS A 21 -12.63 -12.55 -7.09
N LYS A 22 -13.91 -12.79 -7.38
CA LYS A 22 -14.68 -12.03 -8.38
C LYS A 22 -15.84 -11.30 -7.72
N ILE A 23 -16.09 -10.07 -8.20
CA ILE A 23 -17.18 -9.21 -7.75
C ILE A 23 -18.02 -8.75 -8.94
N PHE A 24 -19.30 -8.48 -8.69
CA PHE A 24 -20.14 -7.71 -9.61
C PHE A 24 -19.99 -6.23 -9.29
N LEU A 25 -19.68 -5.44 -10.30
CA LEU A 25 -19.65 -3.99 -10.23
C LEU A 25 -20.58 -3.45 -11.31
N GLU A 26 -21.33 -2.42 -10.99
CA GLU A 26 -22.12 -1.66 -11.94
C GLU A 26 -21.22 -0.71 -12.74
N SER A 27 -21.71 -0.27 -13.91
CA SER A 27 -20.91 0.56 -14.82
C SER A 27 -20.43 1.87 -14.17
N ASN A 28 -21.21 2.45 -13.26
CA ASN A 28 -20.90 3.66 -12.50
C ASN A 28 -19.89 3.43 -11.37
N GLU A 29 -19.63 2.18 -10.98
CA GLU A 29 -18.69 1.80 -9.92
C GLU A 29 -17.29 1.48 -10.44
N LEU A 30 -17.17 1.13 -11.73
CA LEU A 30 -15.92 0.64 -12.30
C LEU A 30 -14.75 1.61 -12.06
N GLU A 31 -14.90 2.89 -12.38
CA GLU A 31 -13.82 3.86 -12.15
C GLU A 31 -13.50 4.08 -10.67
N ARG A 32 -14.47 3.96 -9.80
CA ARG A 32 -14.29 4.10 -8.35
C ARG A 32 -13.41 3.00 -7.78
N TYR A 33 -13.60 1.76 -8.22
CA TYR A 33 -12.91 0.60 -7.66
C TYR A 33 -11.76 0.09 -8.52
N ARG A 34 -11.50 0.69 -9.67
CA ARG A 34 -10.42 0.30 -10.56
C ARG A 34 -9.06 0.61 -9.96
N VAL A 35 -8.17 -0.39 -9.95
CA VAL A 35 -6.77 -0.25 -9.61
C VAL A 35 -5.98 -0.04 -10.90
N ARG A 36 -5.07 0.92 -10.88
CA ARG A 36 -4.16 1.24 -11.99
C ARG A 36 -2.72 1.05 -11.53
N LYS A 37 -1.84 0.79 -12.46
CA LYS A 37 -0.40 0.75 -12.21
C LYS A 37 0.07 2.01 -11.48
N GLY A 38 0.83 1.81 -10.41
CA GLY A 38 1.29 2.89 -9.53
C GLY A 38 0.35 3.24 -8.37
N ASP A 39 -0.88 2.69 -8.33
CA ASP A 39 -1.75 2.87 -7.18
C ASP A 39 -1.21 2.13 -5.96
N LEU A 40 -1.22 2.78 -4.81
CA LEU A 40 -0.91 2.17 -3.52
C LEU A 40 -2.19 1.68 -2.86
N LEU A 41 -2.23 0.39 -2.52
CA LEU A 41 -3.31 -0.20 -1.74
C LEU A 41 -2.87 -0.38 -0.29
N ILE A 42 -3.69 0.08 0.66
CA ILE A 42 -3.39 0.08 2.10
C ILE A 42 -4.51 -0.66 2.83
N CYS A 43 -4.17 -1.60 3.71
CA CYS A 43 -5.13 -2.32 4.54
C CYS A 43 -5.70 -1.40 5.63
N GLU A 44 -7.03 -1.30 5.66
CA GLU A 44 -7.77 -0.61 6.72
C GLU A 44 -7.87 -1.46 7.99
N GLY A 45 -7.98 -2.78 7.85
CA GLY A 45 -8.16 -3.73 8.95
C GLY A 45 -7.21 -4.91 8.88
N GLY A 46 -7.25 -5.75 9.91
CA GLY A 46 -6.31 -6.84 10.11
C GLY A 46 -4.93 -6.31 10.52
N ASP A 47 -3.90 -6.54 9.72
CA ASP A 47 -2.61 -5.86 9.89
C ASP A 47 -2.72 -4.46 9.27
N VAL A 48 -3.21 -3.51 10.07
CA VAL A 48 -3.53 -2.15 9.65
C VAL A 48 -2.29 -1.43 9.10
N GLY A 49 -2.47 -0.72 8.00
CA GLY A 49 -1.41 0.03 7.34
C GLY A 49 -0.53 -0.80 6.41
N ARG A 50 -0.66 -2.15 6.39
CA ARG A 50 0.05 -3.00 5.42
C ARG A 50 -0.32 -2.58 4.01
N ALA A 51 0.68 -2.39 3.16
CA ALA A 51 0.49 -1.76 1.87
C ALA A 51 1.42 -2.32 0.78
N ALA A 52 0.95 -2.18 -0.47
CA ALA A 52 1.74 -2.51 -1.66
C ALA A 52 1.31 -1.64 -2.85
N ILE A 53 2.22 -1.44 -3.81
CA ILE A 53 1.98 -0.72 -5.05
C ILE A 53 1.66 -1.72 -6.15
N TRP A 54 0.55 -1.46 -6.87
CA TRP A 54 0.18 -2.28 -8.02
C TRP A 54 1.08 -1.94 -9.22
N GLU A 55 1.84 -2.90 -9.70
CA GLU A 55 2.83 -2.71 -10.78
C GLU A 55 2.39 -3.30 -12.12
N SER A 56 1.28 -4.09 -12.14
CA SER A 56 0.75 -4.67 -13.37
C SER A 56 -0.12 -3.69 -14.15
N ASP A 57 -0.18 -3.87 -15.46
CA ASP A 57 -1.13 -3.20 -16.33
C ASP A 57 -2.47 -3.97 -16.45
N ASP A 58 -2.60 -5.11 -15.75
CA ASP A 58 -3.82 -5.91 -15.73
C ASP A 58 -4.99 -5.16 -15.10
N GLU A 59 -6.17 -5.37 -15.68
CA GLU A 59 -7.40 -4.82 -15.15
C GLU A 59 -7.80 -5.55 -13.87
N ILE A 60 -7.77 -4.84 -12.76
CA ILE A 60 -8.18 -5.36 -11.46
C ILE A 60 -8.89 -4.27 -10.66
N TYR A 61 -9.69 -4.69 -9.71
CA TYR A 61 -10.49 -3.82 -8.85
C TYR A 61 -10.11 -4.08 -7.38
N TYR A 62 -10.56 -3.23 -6.48
CA TYR A 62 -10.38 -3.45 -5.05
C TYR A 62 -11.72 -3.34 -4.33
N GLN A 63 -11.81 -3.96 -3.15
CA GLN A 63 -13.00 -3.92 -2.31
C GLN A 63 -12.71 -3.20 -0.99
N ASN A 64 -13.79 -2.90 -0.24
CA ASN A 64 -13.74 -2.38 1.12
C ASN A 64 -12.74 -3.13 2.00
N ALA A 65 -12.27 -2.48 3.07
CA ALA A 65 -11.12 -2.81 3.91
C ALA A 65 -9.76 -2.56 3.22
N LEU A 66 -9.76 -1.97 2.01
CA LEU A 66 -8.58 -1.39 1.37
C LEU A 66 -8.82 0.09 1.06
N HIS A 67 -7.79 0.89 1.25
CA HIS A 67 -7.70 2.23 0.69
C HIS A 67 -6.86 2.21 -0.57
N ARG A 68 -7.31 2.88 -1.62
CA ARG A 68 -6.51 3.14 -2.81
C ARG A 68 -6.03 4.58 -2.77
N VAL A 69 -4.72 4.77 -2.82
CA VAL A 69 -4.07 6.08 -2.89
C VAL A 69 -3.39 6.22 -4.25
N ARG A 70 -3.77 7.25 -4.98
CA ARG A 70 -3.14 7.65 -6.24
C ARG A 70 -2.45 8.97 -6.03
N PHE A 71 -1.14 9.00 -6.21
CA PHE A 71 -0.33 10.16 -5.94
C PHE A 71 -0.30 11.12 -7.13
N LYS A 72 -0.12 12.39 -6.82
CA LYS A 72 0.28 13.42 -7.78
C LYS A 72 1.82 13.51 -7.82
N ASP A 73 2.36 14.20 -8.80
CA ASP A 73 3.80 14.26 -9.12
C ASP A 73 4.72 14.76 -7.98
N VAL A 74 4.17 15.30 -6.91
CA VAL A 74 4.92 15.80 -5.75
C VAL A 74 5.32 14.72 -4.75
N ILE A 75 4.70 13.54 -4.82
CA ILE A 75 4.99 12.41 -3.93
C ILE A 75 5.31 11.17 -4.75
N ASN A 76 6.49 10.61 -4.49
CA ASN A 76 6.85 9.30 -5.00
C ASN A 76 6.14 8.21 -4.20
N GLN A 77 5.40 7.33 -4.85
CA GLN A 77 4.60 6.28 -4.20
C GLN A 77 5.47 5.30 -3.39
N TYR A 78 6.66 4.97 -3.85
CA TYR A 78 7.58 4.08 -3.13
C TYR A 78 8.15 4.76 -1.89
N PHE A 79 8.46 6.06 -1.97
CA PHE A 79 8.87 6.83 -0.80
C PHE A 79 7.79 6.77 0.27
N PHE A 80 6.53 7.00 -0.09
CA PHE A 80 5.43 6.94 0.86
C PHE A 80 5.20 5.53 1.42
N LEU A 81 5.33 4.49 0.60
CA LEU A 81 5.26 3.09 1.05
C LEU A 81 6.32 2.80 2.12
N TYR A 82 7.56 3.26 1.93
CA TYR A 82 8.64 3.08 2.92
C TYR A 82 8.41 3.91 4.19
N VAL A 83 7.83 5.09 4.08
CA VAL A 83 7.39 5.88 5.25
C VAL A 83 6.33 5.09 6.05
N LEU A 84 5.35 4.49 5.39
CA LEU A 84 4.34 3.66 6.06
C LEU A 84 4.97 2.45 6.77
N GLN A 85 5.89 1.73 6.12
CA GLN A 85 6.62 0.62 6.74
C GLN A 85 7.38 1.06 7.99
N TYR A 86 8.11 2.18 7.90
CA TYR A 86 8.85 2.73 9.02
C TYR A 86 7.92 3.13 10.16
N TYR A 87 6.84 3.83 9.87
CA TYR A 87 5.86 4.23 10.88
C TYR A 87 5.15 3.03 11.51
N LYS A 88 4.90 1.98 10.74
CA LYS A 88 4.38 0.72 11.28
C LYS A 88 5.35 0.10 12.27
N SER A 89 6.64 0.05 11.93
CA SER A 89 7.68 -0.51 12.82
C SER A 89 7.83 0.27 14.12
N LEU A 90 7.49 1.56 14.14
CA LEU A 90 7.49 2.41 15.33
C LEU A 90 6.16 2.37 16.11
N GLY A 91 5.15 1.62 15.66
CA GLY A 91 3.81 1.59 16.26
C GLY A 91 2.94 2.80 15.95
N MET A 92 3.42 3.78 15.20
CA MET A 92 2.69 5.05 14.93
C MET A 92 1.41 4.83 14.13
N ILE A 93 1.38 3.83 13.25
CA ILE A 93 0.15 3.47 12.50
C ILE A 93 -0.91 2.92 13.47
N ASP A 94 -0.48 2.07 14.39
CA ASP A 94 -1.37 1.45 15.37
C ASP A 94 -1.90 2.50 16.38
N ASP A 95 -1.10 3.49 16.73
CA ASP A 95 -1.47 4.56 17.65
C ASP A 95 -2.55 5.49 17.09
N VAL A 96 -2.49 5.81 15.79
CA VAL A 96 -3.50 6.65 15.12
C VAL A 96 -4.71 5.85 14.66
N SER A 97 -4.64 4.51 14.64
CA SER A 97 -5.74 3.64 14.25
C SER A 97 -6.78 3.57 15.35
N GLY A 98 -8.06 3.70 14.97
CA GLY A 98 -9.18 3.60 15.91
C GLY A 98 -9.50 2.14 16.25
N GLY A 99 -10.19 1.95 17.38
CA GLY A 99 -10.67 0.66 17.86
C GLY A 99 -9.86 0.10 19.03
N VAL A 100 -10.57 -0.46 20.00
CA VAL A 100 -9.95 -1.04 21.22
C VAL A 100 -9.52 -2.48 20.97
N THR A 101 -10.40 -3.29 20.40
CA THR A 101 -10.18 -4.73 20.17
C THR A 101 -9.72 -5.00 18.74
N ILE A 102 -10.29 -4.28 17.77
CA ILE A 102 -9.93 -4.39 16.35
C ILE A 102 -9.53 -3.02 15.85
N LYS A 103 -8.29 -2.91 15.42
CA LYS A 103 -7.75 -1.66 14.88
C LYS A 103 -8.28 -1.41 13.47
N HIS A 104 -8.59 -0.14 13.17
CA HIS A 104 -8.98 0.33 11.85
C HIS A 104 -8.17 1.57 11.46
N PHE A 105 -7.40 1.46 10.41
CA PHE A 105 -6.65 2.57 9.82
C PHE A 105 -7.52 3.29 8.78
N THR A 106 -8.47 4.07 9.28
CA THR A 106 -9.45 4.79 8.46
C THR A 106 -8.81 5.94 7.67
N GLN A 107 -9.53 6.50 6.69
CA GLN A 107 -9.09 7.73 6.00
C GLN A 107 -8.82 8.88 6.98
N ASN A 108 -9.62 9.02 8.03
CA ASN A 108 -9.41 10.05 9.05
C ASN A 108 -8.14 9.80 9.88
N SER A 109 -7.82 8.53 10.17
CA SER A 109 -6.56 8.15 10.80
C SER A 109 -5.37 8.46 9.90
N MET A 110 -5.47 8.14 8.62
CA MET A 110 -4.43 8.40 7.63
C MET A 110 -4.14 9.90 7.48
N LYS A 111 -5.17 10.76 7.51
CA LYS A 111 -5.02 12.22 7.46
C LYS A 111 -4.30 12.82 8.66
N LYS A 112 -4.20 12.10 9.77
CA LYS A 112 -3.46 12.53 10.97
C LYS A 112 -1.98 12.20 10.91
N LEU A 113 -1.55 11.36 9.96
CA LEU A 113 -0.13 11.05 9.79
C LEU A 113 0.60 12.27 9.24
N CYS A 114 1.54 12.78 10.02
CA CYS A 114 2.50 13.77 9.57
C CYS A 114 3.80 13.07 9.22
N PHE A 115 4.35 13.36 8.04
CA PHE A 115 5.63 12.83 7.62
C PHE A 115 6.46 13.90 6.89
N PRO A 116 7.79 13.82 6.97
CA PRO A 116 8.64 14.74 6.23
C PRO A 116 8.46 14.52 4.73
N LEU A 117 8.31 15.61 3.98
CA LEU A 117 8.14 15.58 2.54
C LEU A 117 9.30 16.35 1.87
N PRO A 118 10.45 15.70 1.65
CA PRO A 118 11.54 16.32 0.93
C PRO A 118 11.18 16.53 -0.55
N PRO A 119 11.94 17.36 -1.28
CA PRO A 119 11.74 17.52 -2.71
C PRO A 119 11.75 16.19 -3.47
N ILE A 120 11.00 16.09 -4.56
CA ILE A 120 10.81 14.83 -5.30
C ILE A 120 12.13 14.15 -5.73
N LYS A 121 13.16 14.93 -6.04
CA LYS A 121 14.50 14.41 -6.36
C LYS A 121 15.11 13.65 -5.17
N GLU A 122 14.95 14.19 -3.97
CA GLU A 122 15.44 13.55 -2.73
C GLU A 122 14.63 12.33 -2.37
N GLN A 123 13.30 12.35 -2.54
CA GLN A 123 12.47 11.16 -2.39
C GLN A 123 12.96 10.01 -3.28
N ARG A 124 13.25 10.31 -4.56
CA ARG A 124 13.78 9.32 -5.52
C ARG A 124 15.14 8.79 -5.11
N ARG A 125 16.03 9.66 -4.61
CA ARG A 125 17.34 9.26 -4.10
C ARG A 125 17.21 8.30 -2.91
N ILE A 126 16.33 8.62 -1.95
CA ILE A 126 16.07 7.78 -0.78
C ILE A 126 15.54 6.40 -1.23
N VAL A 127 14.56 6.35 -2.13
CA VAL A 127 14.02 5.11 -2.68
C VAL A 127 15.11 4.27 -3.34
N SER A 128 15.97 4.89 -4.14
CA SER A 128 17.09 4.19 -4.80
C SER A 128 18.04 3.54 -3.79
N VAL A 129 18.39 4.25 -2.73
CA VAL A 129 19.26 3.73 -1.66
C VAL A 129 18.62 2.56 -0.94
N ILE A 130 17.34 2.68 -0.57
CA ILE A 130 16.61 1.59 0.09
C ILE A 130 16.56 0.34 -0.81
N ASN A 131 16.25 0.51 -2.09
CA ASN A 131 16.18 -0.60 -3.04
C ASN A 131 17.54 -1.31 -3.20
N GLN A 132 18.65 -0.56 -3.24
CA GLN A 132 20.00 -1.14 -3.28
C GLN A 132 20.28 -1.99 -2.04
N HIS A 133 19.93 -1.51 -0.85
CA HIS A 133 20.11 -2.26 0.40
C HIS A 133 19.24 -3.52 0.43
N ASN A 134 17.99 -3.44 0.01
CA ASN A 134 17.10 -4.60 -0.06
C ASN A 134 17.66 -5.67 -1.02
N THR A 135 18.17 -5.28 -2.19
CA THR A 135 18.79 -6.22 -3.14
C THR A 135 20.00 -6.93 -2.52
N ILE A 136 20.84 -6.21 -1.76
CA ILE A 136 22.00 -6.81 -1.07
C ILE A 136 21.53 -7.80 -0.01
N LEU A 137 20.54 -7.44 0.82
CA LEU A 137 19.99 -8.31 1.85
C LEU A 137 19.38 -9.59 1.24
N ASP A 138 18.63 -9.47 0.15
CA ASP A 138 18.03 -10.61 -0.55
C ASP A 138 19.12 -11.54 -1.10
N SER A 139 20.22 -10.99 -1.65
CA SER A 139 21.34 -11.79 -2.15
C SER A 139 22.08 -12.55 -1.04
N ILE A 140 22.21 -11.94 0.14
CA ILE A 140 22.81 -12.60 1.32
C ILE A 140 21.89 -13.74 1.79
N SER A 141 20.58 -13.47 1.90
CA SER A 141 19.62 -14.47 2.36
C SER A 141 19.52 -15.67 1.43
N ALA A 142 19.68 -15.48 0.11
CA ALA A 142 19.67 -16.54 -0.88
C ALA A 142 20.92 -17.44 -0.84
N ASN A 143 22.02 -16.98 -0.20
CA ASN A 143 23.28 -17.70 -0.07
C ASN A 143 23.45 -18.39 1.30
N LEU A 144 22.48 -18.28 2.18
CA LEU A 144 22.42 -18.96 3.48
C LEU A 144 21.56 -20.22 3.43
#